data_3deb2da55155d818d95cc03075abfcef
#
_entry.id   3deb2da55155d818d95cc03075abfcef
#
_cell.length_a   1.000
_cell.length_b   1.000
_cell.length_c   1.000
_cell.angle_alpha   90.00
_cell.angle_beta   90.00
_cell.angle_gamma   90.00
#
_symmetry.space_group_name_H-M   'P 1'
#
loop_
_entity.id
_entity.type
_entity.pdbx_description
1 polymer ?
#
loop_
_entity_poly.entity_id
_entity_poly.type
_entity_poly.pdbx_seq_one_letter_code
_entity_poly.pdbx_strand_id
1 'polypeptide(L)'
;METKIMNDIAIIKSNEIIIKDVQTAIDFIMTVRYETNCNKIALNKEAVVEDFFILSKGLAGEILQKFVNYQTKFCIYGDYSNYTSKPLKDFIYESNHGKDVFFVETEDEAIQMLRKG
;
A
#
# COMPACT_ATOMS: atom_id res chain seq x y z
N MET A 1 5.53 -15.12 1.95
CA MET A 1 5.39 -13.73 2.39
C MET A 1 6.31 -13.48 3.58
N GLU A 2 7.17 -12.49 3.45
CA GLU A 2 8.09 -12.13 4.53
C GLU A 2 7.51 -10.94 5.30
N THR A 3 7.55 -11.00 6.62
CA THR A 3 7.02 -9.95 7.48
C THR A 3 8.07 -9.54 8.51
N LYS A 4 8.36 -8.24 8.56
CA LYS A 4 9.21 -7.64 9.59
C LYS A 4 8.39 -6.59 10.32
N ILE A 5 8.63 -6.42 11.60
CA ILE A 5 7.96 -5.39 12.39
C ILE A 5 9.02 -4.42 12.90
N MET A 6 8.79 -3.14 12.65
CA MET A 6 9.64 -2.07 13.15
C MET A 6 8.75 -1.04 13.84
N ASN A 7 8.81 -1.00 15.17
CA ASN A 7 7.90 -0.20 15.98
C ASN A 7 6.45 -0.62 15.70
N ASP A 8 5.61 0.28 15.20
CA ASP A 8 4.21 -0.01 14.87
C ASP A 8 4.00 -0.22 13.37
N ILE A 9 5.06 -0.50 12.62
CA ILE A 9 5.01 -0.67 11.18
C ILE A 9 5.25 -2.13 10.82
N ALA A 10 4.32 -2.74 10.08
CA ALA A 10 4.50 -4.06 9.50
C ALA A 10 5.06 -3.88 8.08
N ILE A 11 6.24 -4.43 7.84
CA ILE A 11 6.90 -4.34 6.54
C ILE A 11 6.80 -5.70 5.89
N ILE A 12 6.06 -5.77 4.78
CA ILE A 12 5.70 -7.03 4.15
C ILE A 12 6.21 -7.07 2.72
N LYS A 13 6.79 -8.21 2.35
CA LYS A 13 7.26 -8.46 1.00
C LYS A 13 6.74 -9.80 0.53
N SER A 14 6.18 -9.83 -0.68
CA SER A 14 5.67 -11.04 -1.28
C SER A 14 6.00 -11.08 -2.77
N ASN A 15 6.35 -12.26 -3.26
CA ASN A 15 6.54 -12.48 -4.69
C ASN A 15 5.23 -12.85 -5.39
N GLU A 16 4.19 -13.08 -4.61
CA GLU A 16 2.86 -13.39 -5.12
C GLU A 16 1.91 -12.22 -4.91
N ILE A 17 0.90 -12.13 -5.75
CA ILE A 17 -0.11 -11.07 -5.63
C ILE A 17 -1.00 -11.38 -4.43
N ILE A 18 -1.05 -10.46 -3.47
CA ILE A 18 -1.87 -10.57 -2.25
C ILE A 18 -3.14 -9.76 -2.43
N ILE A 19 -3.03 -8.52 -2.92
CA ILE A 19 -4.17 -7.62 -3.10
C ILE A 19 -4.62 -7.66 -4.54
N LYS A 20 -5.78 -8.26 -4.79
CA LYS A 20 -6.36 -8.42 -6.12
C LYS A 20 -7.66 -7.64 -6.29
N ASP A 21 -8.37 -7.43 -5.19
CA ASP A 21 -9.69 -6.79 -5.17
C ASP A 21 -9.98 -6.28 -3.76
N VAL A 22 -11.18 -5.76 -3.57
CA VAL A 22 -11.57 -5.20 -2.27
C VAL A 22 -11.55 -6.25 -1.17
N GLN A 23 -12.05 -7.46 -1.46
CA GLN A 23 -12.12 -8.49 -0.42
C GLN A 23 -10.74 -8.95 0.03
N THR A 24 -9.81 -9.18 -0.91
CA THR A 24 -8.45 -9.58 -0.54
C THR A 24 -7.72 -8.46 0.20
N ALA A 25 -8.04 -7.19 -0.11
CA ALA A 25 -7.48 -6.06 0.64
C ALA A 25 -7.95 -6.08 2.09
N ILE A 26 -9.24 -6.31 2.32
CA ILE A 26 -9.79 -6.41 3.68
C ILE A 26 -9.15 -7.59 4.42
N ASP A 27 -9.08 -8.74 3.78
CA ASP A 27 -8.46 -9.94 4.36
C ASP A 27 -7.01 -9.67 4.76
N PHE A 28 -6.28 -8.95 3.91
CA PHE A 28 -4.90 -8.60 4.17
C PHE A 28 -4.78 -7.68 5.39
N ILE A 29 -5.61 -6.64 5.47
CA ILE A 29 -5.61 -5.72 6.61
C ILE A 29 -5.87 -6.48 7.90
N MET A 30 -6.87 -7.35 7.90
CA MET A 30 -7.24 -8.11 9.10
C MET A 30 -6.15 -9.09 9.50
N THR A 31 -5.56 -9.78 8.54
CA THR A 31 -4.48 -10.74 8.80
C THR A 31 -3.27 -10.04 9.43
N VAL A 32 -2.84 -8.92 8.84
CA VAL A 32 -1.70 -8.17 9.37
C VAL A 32 -1.99 -7.67 10.78
N ARG A 33 -3.17 -7.14 11.00
CA ARG A 33 -3.55 -6.62 12.31
C ARG A 33 -3.58 -7.73 13.36
N TYR A 34 -4.12 -8.88 12.98
CA TYR A 34 -4.19 -10.03 13.88
C TYR A 34 -2.81 -10.56 14.23
N GLU A 35 -1.93 -10.69 13.23
CA GLU A 35 -0.61 -11.29 13.42
C GLU A 35 0.40 -10.33 14.03
N THR A 36 0.31 -9.04 13.75
CA THR A 36 1.36 -8.08 14.14
C THR A 36 0.87 -6.98 15.08
N ASN A 37 -0.44 -6.80 15.19
CA ASN A 37 -1.04 -5.70 15.92
C ASN A 37 -0.61 -4.33 15.39
N CYS A 38 -0.21 -4.25 14.11
CA CYS A 38 0.21 -3.01 13.48
C CYS A 38 -0.92 -2.42 12.65
N ASN A 39 -1.02 -1.09 12.65
CA ASN A 39 -1.96 -0.35 11.81
C ASN A 39 -1.25 0.52 10.77
N LYS A 40 0.03 0.27 10.54
CA LYS A 40 0.82 0.88 9.49
C LYS A 40 1.48 -0.24 8.71
N ILE A 41 1.24 -0.28 7.39
CA ILE A 41 1.66 -1.41 6.57
C ILE A 41 2.43 -0.91 5.36
N ALA A 42 3.62 -1.47 5.15
CA ALA A 42 4.39 -1.28 3.92
C ALA A 42 4.36 -2.59 3.14
N LEU A 43 4.02 -2.54 1.86
CA LEU A 43 3.91 -3.70 0.99
C LEU A 43 4.60 -3.41 -0.33
N ASN A 44 5.30 -4.40 -0.86
CA ASN A 44 5.96 -4.25 -2.15
C ASN A 44 4.95 -4.23 -3.31
N LYS A 45 5.27 -3.46 -4.33
CA LYS A 45 4.39 -3.24 -5.49
C LYS A 45 3.98 -4.54 -6.18
N GLU A 46 4.89 -5.51 -6.25
CA GLU A 46 4.62 -6.78 -6.92
C GLU A 46 3.51 -7.59 -6.26
N ALA A 47 3.19 -7.30 -5.02
CA ALA A 47 2.12 -7.98 -4.30
C ALA A 47 0.74 -7.39 -4.58
N VAL A 48 0.67 -6.33 -5.39
CA VAL A 48 -0.59 -5.65 -5.74
C VAL A 48 -0.86 -5.88 -7.22
N VAL A 49 -2.10 -6.28 -7.53
CA VAL A 49 -2.49 -6.56 -8.92
C VAL A 49 -2.29 -5.32 -9.81
N GLU A 50 -1.86 -5.55 -11.05
CA GLU A 50 -1.54 -4.47 -11.97
C GLU A 50 -2.74 -3.56 -12.26
N ASP A 51 -3.96 -4.11 -12.25
CA ASP A 51 -5.19 -3.35 -12.45
C ASP A 51 -5.38 -2.22 -11.45
N PHE A 52 -4.79 -2.34 -10.27
CA PHE A 52 -4.81 -1.28 -9.27
C PHE A 52 -4.24 0.03 -9.82
N PHE A 53 -3.20 -0.09 -10.66
CA PHE A 53 -2.50 1.09 -11.19
C PHE A 53 -3.13 1.64 -12.46
N ILE A 54 -4.23 1.06 -12.91
CA ILE A 54 -5.03 1.58 -14.04
C ILE A 54 -6.22 2.32 -13.42
N LEU A 55 -6.06 3.63 -13.20
CA LEU A 55 -7.03 4.41 -12.42
C LEU A 55 -8.44 4.38 -13.00
N SER A 56 -8.57 4.27 -14.32
CA SER A 56 -9.89 4.22 -14.96
C SER A 56 -10.72 3.02 -14.54
N LYS A 57 -10.10 1.98 -13.98
CA LYS A 57 -10.83 0.81 -13.48
C LYS A 57 -11.45 1.04 -12.10
N GLY A 58 -11.05 2.08 -11.39
CA GLY A 58 -11.62 2.43 -10.09
C GLY A 58 -11.18 1.54 -8.93
N LEU A 59 -10.39 0.52 -9.18
CA LEU A 59 -10.01 -0.46 -8.16
C LEU A 59 -9.18 0.15 -7.04
N ALA A 60 -8.24 1.04 -7.39
CA ALA A 60 -7.39 1.69 -6.39
C ALA A 60 -8.22 2.47 -5.38
N GLY A 61 -9.18 3.27 -5.85
CA GLY A 61 -10.02 4.06 -4.96
C GLY A 61 -10.81 3.18 -3.99
N GLU A 62 -11.38 2.10 -4.48
CA GLU A 62 -12.15 1.19 -3.64
C GLU A 62 -11.28 0.50 -2.59
N ILE A 63 -10.11 0.01 -3.00
CA ILE A 63 -9.18 -0.68 -2.09
C ILE A 63 -8.65 0.29 -1.04
N LEU A 64 -8.18 1.46 -1.46
CA LEU A 64 -7.57 2.42 -0.55
C LEU A 64 -8.59 2.97 0.44
N GLN A 65 -9.87 3.07 0.04
CA GLN A 65 -10.92 3.48 0.96
C GLN A 65 -11.05 2.49 2.12
N LYS A 66 -10.81 1.19 1.89
CA LYS A 66 -10.86 0.20 2.95
C LYS A 66 -9.74 0.41 3.96
N PHE A 67 -8.53 0.73 3.50
CA PHE A 67 -7.44 1.06 4.43
C PHE A 67 -7.82 2.25 5.30
N VAL A 68 -8.41 3.28 4.72
CA VAL A 68 -8.86 4.45 5.48
C VAL A 68 -9.96 4.06 6.47
N ASN A 69 -10.94 3.28 6.03
CA ASN A 69 -12.07 2.86 6.87
C ASN A 69 -11.60 2.05 8.09
N TYR A 70 -10.56 1.25 7.92
CA TYR A 70 -9.99 0.45 9.01
C TYR A 70 -8.86 1.17 9.73
N GLN A 71 -8.71 2.48 9.48
CA GLN A 71 -7.71 3.32 10.15
C GLN A 71 -6.30 2.73 10.02
N THR A 72 -5.97 2.26 8.83
CA THR A 72 -4.70 1.63 8.53
C THR A 72 -3.95 2.48 7.51
N LYS A 73 -2.75 2.96 7.87
CA LYS A 73 -1.88 3.67 6.93
C LYS A 73 -1.17 2.66 6.06
N PHE A 74 -1.05 2.99 4.77
CA PHE A 74 -0.58 2.04 3.78
C PHE A 74 0.46 2.68 2.86
N CYS A 75 1.55 1.98 2.64
CA CYS A 75 2.58 2.44 1.71
C CYS A 75 2.95 1.29 0.77
N ILE A 76 2.93 1.57 -0.53
CA ILE A 76 3.35 0.61 -1.54
C ILE A 76 4.71 1.07 -2.05
N TYR A 77 5.73 0.20 -1.94
CA TYR A 77 7.07 0.54 -2.40
C TYR A 77 7.47 -0.32 -3.59
N GLY A 78 8.14 0.29 -4.54
CA GLY A 78 8.60 -0.39 -5.74
C GLY A 78 8.93 0.59 -6.87
N ASP A 79 9.15 0.04 -8.06
CA ASP A 79 9.53 0.81 -9.23
C ASP A 79 8.31 1.25 -10.01
N TYR A 80 8.11 2.55 -10.11
CA TYR A 80 7.00 3.15 -10.87
C TYR A 80 7.46 3.78 -12.18
N SER A 81 8.72 3.56 -12.58
CA SER A 81 9.31 4.24 -13.75
C SER A 81 8.60 3.87 -15.06
N ASN A 82 7.97 2.70 -15.13
CA ASN A 82 7.26 2.24 -16.32
C ASN A 82 5.87 2.86 -16.48
N TYR A 83 5.37 3.54 -15.46
CA TYR A 83 4.04 4.14 -15.51
C TYR A 83 4.14 5.55 -16.07
N THR A 84 3.53 5.76 -17.24
CA THR A 84 3.60 7.05 -17.94
C THR A 84 2.28 7.82 -17.92
N SER A 85 1.22 7.21 -17.39
CA SER A 85 -0.09 7.84 -17.31
C SER A 85 -0.05 9.08 -16.41
N LYS A 86 -0.51 10.23 -16.94
CA LYS A 86 -0.57 11.45 -16.15
C LYS A 86 -1.54 11.32 -14.98
N PRO A 87 -2.76 10.76 -15.16
CA PRO A 87 -3.66 10.57 -14.02
C PRO A 87 -3.03 9.77 -12.88
N LEU A 88 -2.28 8.71 -13.19
CA LEU A 88 -1.62 7.93 -12.18
C LEU A 88 -0.51 8.71 -11.48
N LYS A 89 0.30 9.45 -12.24
CA LYS A 89 1.35 10.28 -11.65
C LYS A 89 0.77 11.34 -10.72
N ASP A 90 -0.33 11.97 -11.12
CA ASP A 90 -1.01 12.96 -10.28
C ASP A 90 -1.57 12.33 -9.02
N PHE A 91 -2.16 11.13 -9.16
CA PHE A 91 -2.72 10.39 -8.04
C PHE A 91 -1.64 10.04 -7.01
N ILE A 92 -0.49 9.55 -7.48
CA ILE A 92 0.65 9.23 -6.61
C ILE A 92 1.15 10.49 -5.90
N TYR A 93 1.30 11.58 -6.63
CA TYR A 93 1.76 12.85 -6.06
C TYR A 93 0.81 13.32 -4.95
N GLU A 94 -0.49 13.32 -5.22
CA GLU A 94 -1.48 13.77 -4.24
C GLU A 94 -1.52 12.86 -3.03
N SER A 95 -1.43 11.53 -3.23
CA SER A 95 -1.41 10.57 -2.13
C SER A 95 -0.24 10.82 -1.21
N ASN A 96 0.93 11.09 -1.77
CA ASN A 96 2.15 11.32 -0.99
C ASN A 96 2.11 12.61 -0.19
N HIS A 97 1.22 13.53 -0.53
CA HIS A 97 1.00 14.77 0.24
C HIS A 97 -0.11 14.62 1.27
N GLY A 98 -0.77 13.46 1.29
CA GLY A 98 -1.80 13.16 2.27
C GLY A 98 -1.24 12.49 3.51
N LYS A 99 -2.10 11.80 4.24
CA LYS A 99 -1.74 11.21 5.54
C LYS A 99 -1.90 9.70 5.60
N ASP A 100 -2.60 9.09 4.64
CA ASP A 100 -3.05 7.71 4.79
C ASP A 100 -2.41 6.73 3.83
N VAL A 101 -2.06 7.16 2.63
CA VAL A 101 -1.55 6.28 1.57
C VAL A 101 -0.35 6.93 0.90
N PHE A 102 0.70 6.12 0.70
CA PHE A 102 1.96 6.61 0.12
C PHE A 102 2.48 5.64 -0.93
N PHE A 103 3.16 6.17 -1.94
CA PHE A 103 3.80 5.40 -3.01
C PHE A 103 5.25 5.85 -3.10
N VAL A 104 6.17 4.98 -2.75
CA VAL A 104 7.60 5.30 -2.72
C VAL A 104 8.41 4.23 -3.44
N GLU A 105 9.70 4.48 -3.65
CA GLU A 105 10.53 3.57 -4.43
C GLU A 105 11.16 2.45 -3.60
N THR A 106 11.47 2.72 -2.33
CA THR A 106 12.22 1.77 -1.51
C THR A 106 11.51 1.49 -0.19
N GLU A 107 11.89 0.35 0.41
CA GLU A 107 11.41 -0.03 1.72
C GLU A 107 11.79 1.03 2.78
N ASP A 108 13.01 1.56 2.72
CA ASP A 108 13.46 2.58 3.66
C ASP A 108 12.62 3.85 3.58
N GLU A 109 12.27 4.27 2.36
CA GLU A 109 11.39 5.42 2.18
C GLU A 109 9.99 5.15 2.73
N ALA A 110 9.50 3.91 2.58
CA ALA A 110 8.21 3.53 3.12
C ALA A 110 8.20 3.65 4.64
N ILE A 111 9.25 3.18 5.29
CA ILE A 111 9.39 3.29 6.74
C ILE A 111 9.37 4.76 7.17
N GLN A 112 10.12 5.61 6.47
CA GLN A 112 10.18 7.03 6.79
C GLN A 112 8.82 7.71 6.65
N MET A 113 8.08 7.39 5.59
CA MET A 113 6.75 7.98 5.38
C MET A 113 5.76 7.53 6.46
N LEU A 114 5.78 6.26 6.82
CA LEU A 114 4.85 5.73 7.81
C LEU A 114 5.19 6.17 9.23
N ARG A 115 6.45 6.45 9.51
CA ARG A 115 6.87 6.94 10.83
C ARG A 115 6.36 8.34 11.15
N LYS A 116 6.11 9.14 10.12
CA LYS A 116 5.66 10.54 10.31
C LYS A 116 4.23 10.62 10.84
N GLY A 117 3.47 9.58 10.65
CA GLY A 117 2.08 9.54 11.10
C GLY A 117 1.94 9.01 12.51
#